data_8b763c71be15c84245604a3c7cb0ba03
#
_entry.id   8b763c71be15c84245604a3c7cb0ba03
#
_cell.length_a   1.000
_cell.length_b   1.000
_cell.length_c   1.000
_cell.angle_alpha   90.00
_cell.angle_beta   90.00
_cell.angle_gamma   90.00
#
_symmetry.space_group_name_H-M   'P 1'
#
loop_
_entity.id
_entity.type
_entity.pdbx_description
1 polymer ?
#
loop_
_entity_poly.entity_id
_entity_poly.type
_entity_poly.pdbx_seq_one_letter_code
_entity_poly.pdbx_strand_id
1 'polypeptide(L)'
;AFAATLAVVFAGVYSVGQVTSEKQKVTNATDAAAYSGAMVEARALNLTAYTNRSVIANEVLIAQLVSLDSWTSYFEKATDNYYKEANALSNIPYVGIVFKALAITFQTINKIVRPLAKTVDQTVPVVITAWEALYAGWYNLTIAPAFIPPVMALAANNTANGVLAQNVATQGGRTDTAPRMLHGNAMMVRNQLEWSQLVKHYKASGTHGTSSDDRKYAAEILLASRDTFSTNRTGSDTFFLNTLFGNSEFCIPFVIKMGSEKQGPTDLKNFDRWEAQDTVEWKLKVGPTGCSWGKGTAAVPQGWGRATADRNGNTA
;
A
#
# COMPACT_ATOMS: atom_id res chain seq x y z
N ALA A 1 -7.32 14.85 82.59
CA ALA A 1 -6.51 13.90 81.81
C ALA A 1 -7.26 13.42 80.54
N PHE A 2 -8.48 12.94 80.64
CA PHE A 2 -9.25 12.31 79.52
C PHE A 2 -9.49 13.27 78.33
N ALA A 3 -9.88 14.52 78.60
CA ALA A 3 -10.08 15.53 77.52
C ALA A 3 -8.81 15.86 76.74
N ALA A 4 -7.67 15.85 77.44
CA ALA A 4 -6.38 16.09 76.79
C ALA A 4 -5.93 14.95 75.86
N THR A 5 -6.15 13.71 76.32
CA THR A 5 -5.88 12.51 75.53
C THR A 5 -6.77 12.42 74.30
N LEU A 6 -8.06 12.74 74.40
CA LEU A 6 -9.00 12.81 73.31
C LEU A 6 -8.57 13.88 72.30
N ALA A 7 -8.18 15.07 72.74
CA ALA A 7 -7.70 16.15 71.82
C ALA A 7 -6.46 15.73 71.03
N VAL A 8 -5.51 15.05 71.66
CA VAL A 8 -4.32 14.51 70.97
C VAL A 8 -4.68 13.44 69.94
N VAL A 9 -5.61 12.55 70.27
CA VAL A 9 -6.08 11.53 69.31
C VAL A 9 -6.78 12.16 68.14
N PHE A 10 -7.68 13.14 68.36
CA PHE A 10 -8.34 13.85 67.25
C PHE A 10 -7.34 14.65 66.38
N ALA A 11 -6.37 15.31 66.99
CA ALA A 11 -5.33 16.00 66.25
C ALA A 11 -4.49 15.02 65.40
N GLY A 12 -4.18 13.84 65.94
CA GLY A 12 -3.51 12.78 65.21
C GLY A 12 -4.29 12.25 64.01
N VAL A 13 -5.57 11.93 64.21
CA VAL A 13 -6.45 11.47 63.15
C VAL A 13 -6.63 12.54 62.06
N TYR A 14 -6.81 13.80 62.46
CA TYR A 14 -6.89 14.92 61.53
C TYR A 14 -5.61 15.09 60.70
N SER A 15 -4.45 15.02 61.32
CA SER A 15 -3.15 15.12 60.65
C SER A 15 -2.98 13.97 59.65
N VAL A 16 -3.31 12.74 60.00
CA VAL A 16 -3.26 11.60 59.08
C VAL A 16 -4.24 11.79 57.92
N GLY A 17 -5.44 12.26 58.19
CA GLY A 17 -6.42 12.60 57.14
C GLY A 17 -5.92 13.64 56.18
N GLN A 18 -5.27 14.71 56.62
CA GLN A 18 -4.66 15.75 55.82
C GLN A 18 -3.53 15.17 54.91
N VAL A 19 -2.62 14.41 55.49
CA VAL A 19 -1.50 13.78 54.75
C VAL A 19 -2.03 12.81 53.68
N THR A 20 -3.06 12.04 54.01
CA THR A 20 -3.68 11.11 53.06
C THR A 20 -4.34 11.87 51.91
N SER A 21 -5.08 12.95 52.22
CA SER A 21 -5.71 13.82 51.20
C SER A 21 -4.67 14.44 50.28
N GLU A 22 -3.60 15.01 50.80
CA GLU A 22 -2.50 15.59 50.00
C GLU A 22 -1.80 14.53 49.15
N LYS A 23 -1.53 13.35 49.70
CA LYS A 23 -0.96 12.22 48.94
C LYS A 23 -1.86 11.86 47.74
N GLN A 24 -3.18 11.76 47.97
CA GLN A 24 -4.14 11.43 46.95
C GLN A 24 -4.19 12.50 45.81
N LYS A 25 -4.15 13.79 46.18
CA LYS A 25 -4.08 14.88 45.20
C LYS A 25 -2.80 14.79 44.35
N VAL A 26 -1.64 14.54 44.97
CA VAL A 26 -0.36 14.39 44.25
C VAL A 26 -0.40 13.18 43.34
N THR A 27 -0.94 12.06 43.79
CA THR A 27 -1.08 10.84 42.95
C THR A 27 -1.96 11.15 41.74
N ASN A 28 -3.14 11.73 41.92
CA ASN A 28 -4.05 12.07 40.83
C ASN A 28 -3.40 13.07 39.81
N ALA A 29 -2.66 14.07 40.34
CA ALA A 29 -1.95 15.02 39.48
C ALA A 29 -0.84 14.35 38.65
N THR A 30 -0.12 13.38 39.25
CA THR A 30 0.92 12.62 38.59
C THR A 30 0.34 11.68 37.52
N ASP A 31 -0.76 11.00 37.83
CA ASP A 31 -1.47 10.11 36.89
C ASP A 31 -2.01 10.91 35.69
N ALA A 32 -2.61 12.08 35.96
CA ALA A 32 -3.08 12.96 34.87
C ALA A 32 -1.93 13.45 33.97
N ALA A 33 -0.79 13.78 34.56
CA ALA A 33 0.41 14.19 33.83
C ALA A 33 0.97 13.05 32.97
N ALA A 34 1.10 11.84 33.54
CA ALA A 34 1.57 10.65 32.83
C ALA A 34 0.64 10.29 31.67
N TYR A 35 -0.67 10.30 31.90
CA TYR A 35 -1.66 10.06 30.84
C TYR A 35 -1.57 11.09 29.71
N SER A 36 -1.40 12.36 30.04
CA SER A 36 -1.29 13.43 29.04
C SER A 36 -0.03 13.31 28.19
N GLY A 37 1.10 12.90 28.79
CA GLY A 37 2.32 12.59 28.05
C GLY A 37 2.15 11.40 27.12
N ALA A 38 1.57 10.31 27.61
CA ALA A 38 1.29 9.10 26.80
C ALA A 38 0.34 9.38 25.64
N MET A 39 -0.63 10.29 25.78
CA MET A 39 -1.51 10.71 24.70
C MET A 39 -0.75 11.40 23.55
N VAL A 40 0.26 12.19 23.84
CA VAL A 40 1.10 12.83 22.82
C VAL A 40 1.91 11.77 22.08
N GLU A 41 2.50 10.82 22.77
CA GLU A 41 3.24 9.69 22.15
C GLU A 41 2.31 8.83 21.28
N ALA A 42 1.12 8.49 21.77
CA ALA A 42 0.14 7.71 21.03
C ALA A 42 -0.27 8.39 19.71
N ARG A 43 -0.44 9.72 19.72
CA ARG A 43 -0.75 10.49 18.49
C ARG A 43 0.39 10.41 17.48
N ALA A 44 1.64 10.47 17.93
CA ALA A 44 2.82 10.34 17.07
C ALA A 44 2.91 8.94 16.45
N LEU A 45 2.74 7.91 17.25
CA LEU A 45 2.74 6.52 16.77
C LEU A 45 1.61 6.27 15.77
N ASN A 46 0.42 6.81 16.03
CA ASN A 46 -0.68 6.74 15.08
C ASN A 46 -0.37 7.46 13.76
N LEU A 47 0.22 8.66 13.81
CA LEU A 47 0.66 9.36 12.59
C LEU A 47 1.62 8.50 11.79
N THR A 48 2.63 7.90 12.44
CA THR A 48 3.60 7.02 11.80
C THR A 48 2.92 5.79 11.17
N ALA A 49 1.98 5.17 11.88
CA ALA A 49 1.23 4.03 11.38
C ALA A 49 0.39 4.38 10.14
N TYR A 50 -0.32 5.51 10.17
CA TYR A 50 -1.09 5.99 9.00
C TYR A 50 -0.19 6.33 7.81
N THR A 51 0.97 6.91 8.07
CA THR A 51 1.91 7.22 6.99
C THR A 51 2.47 5.95 6.37
N ASN A 52 2.83 4.95 7.15
CA ASN A 52 3.27 3.65 6.62
C ASN A 52 2.17 2.99 5.75
N ARG A 53 0.90 3.06 6.17
CA ARG A 53 -0.22 2.59 5.34
C ARG A 53 -0.37 3.40 4.05
N SER A 54 -0.14 4.71 4.11
CA SER A 54 -0.15 5.58 2.93
C SER A 54 0.96 5.22 1.94
N VAL A 55 2.15 4.81 2.41
CA VAL A 55 3.23 4.29 1.54
C VAL A 55 2.75 3.08 0.75
N ILE A 56 2.18 2.09 1.46
CA ILE A 56 1.70 0.86 0.83
C ILE A 56 0.59 1.19 -0.20
N ALA A 57 -0.36 2.06 0.16
CA ALA A 57 -1.43 2.47 -0.74
C ALA A 57 -0.89 3.18 -2.00
N ASN A 58 0.14 4.00 -1.86
CA ASN A 58 0.79 4.67 -2.97
C ASN A 58 1.47 3.68 -3.93
N GLU A 59 2.21 2.73 -3.41
CA GLU A 59 2.86 1.69 -4.22
C GLU A 59 1.83 0.82 -4.97
N VAL A 60 0.71 0.50 -4.32
CA VAL A 60 -0.41 -0.21 -4.96
C VAL A 60 -1.04 0.63 -6.08
N LEU A 61 -1.18 1.95 -5.88
CA LEU A 61 -1.65 2.86 -6.92
C LEU A 61 -0.71 2.85 -8.14
N ILE A 62 0.60 2.88 -7.93
CA ILE A 62 1.58 2.76 -9.01
C ILE A 62 1.40 1.43 -9.75
N ALA A 63 1.25 0.32 -9.03
CA ALA A 63 0.95 -0.98 -9.63
C ALA A 63 -0.32 -0.97 -10.49
N GLN A 64 -1.38 -0.29 -10.04
CA GLN A 64 -2.63 -0.13 -10.79
C GLN A 64 -2.44 0.70 -12.05
N LEU A 65 -1.68 1.81 -11.98
CA LEU A 65 -1.40 2.66 -13.14
C LEU A 65 -0.58 1.92 -14.19
N VAL A 66 0.45 1.19 -13.79
CA VAL A 66 1.26 0.33 -14.67
C VAL A 66 0.41 -0.78 -15.28
N SER A 67 -0.50 -1.37 -14.51
CA SER A 67 -1.47 -2.36 -14.99
C SER A 67 -2.40 -1.80 -16.04
N LEU A 68 -2.90 -0.58 -15.83
CA LEU A 68 -3.79 0.12 -16.75
C LEU A 68 -3.09 0.43 -18.07
N ASP A 69 -1.87 0.89 -18.03
CA ASP A 69 -1.06 1.21 -19.21
C ASP A 69 -0.78 -0.05 -20.04
N SER A 70 -0.31 -1.11 -19.41
CA SER A 70 -0.13 -2.41 -20.06
C SER A 70 -1.43 -2.93 -20.69
N TRP A 71 -2.56 -2.84 -19.96
CA TRP A 71 -3.86 -3.32 -20.42
C TRP A 71 -4.40 -2.51 -21.61
N THR A 72 -4.27 -1.18 -21.59
CA THR A 72 -4.74 -0.32 -22.69
C THR A 72 -3.92 -0.55 -23.96
N SER A 73 -2.61 -0.69 -23.85
CA SER A 73 -1.70 -1.03 -24.95
C SER A 73 -2.02 -2.41 -25.55
N TYR A 74 -2.25 -3.38 -24.69
CA TYR A 74 -2.70 -4.72 -25.10
C TYR A 74 -4.03 -4.65 -25.88
N PHE A 75 -5.01 -3.92 -25.34
CA PHE A 75 -6.35 -3.85 -25.92
C PHE A 75 -6.35 -3.14 -27.28
N GLU A 76 -5.52 -2.10 -27.45
CA GLU A 76 -5.30 -1.45 -28.75
C GLU A 76 -4.80 -2.46 -29.80
N LYS A 77 -3.74 -3.20 -29.47
CA LYS A 77 -3.12 -4.16 -30.40
C LYS A 77 -4.06 -5.33 -30.71
N ALA A 78 -4.77 -5.83 -29.72
CA ALA A 78 -5.73 -6.92 -29.93
C ALA A 78 -6.87 -6.49 -30.87
N THR A 79 -7.44 -5.33 -30.64
CA THR A 79 -8.53 -4.82 -31.50
C THR A 79 -8.04 -4.51 -32.93
N ASP A 80 -6.82 -4.04 -33.10
CA ASP A 80 -6.21 -3.82 -34.42
C ASP A 80 -5.96 -5.14 -35.18
N ASN A 81 -5.47 -6.16 -34.51
CA ASN A 81 -5.25 -7.47 -35.10
C ASN A 81 -6.57 -8.16 -35.46
N TYR A 82 -7.55 -8.14 -34.57
CA TYR A 82 -8.90 -8.66 -34.87
C TYR A 82 -9.56 -7.93 -36.04
N TYR A 83 -9.39 -6.62 -36.17
CA TYR A 83 -9.84 -5.87 -37.33
C TYR A 83 -9.18 -6.39 -38.63
N LYS A 84 -7.86 -6.53 -38.64
CA LYS A 84 -7.10 -7.01 -39.81
C LYS A 84 -7.53 -8.41 -40.23
N GLU A 85 -7.69 -9.31 -39.28
CA GLU A 85 -8.11 -10.69 -39.51
C GLU A 85 -9.55 -10.77 -40.03
N ALA A 86 -10.49 -10.07 -39.36
CA ALA A 86 -11.87 -10.03 -39.81
C ALA A 86 -12.00 -9.39 -41.20
N ASN A 87 -11.21 -8.36 -41.51
CA ASN A 87 -11.19 -7.75 -42.82
C ASN A 87 -10.63 -8.70 -43.90
N ALA A 88 -9.59 -9.47 -43.59
CA ALA A 88 -9.07 -10.49 -44.49
C ALA A 88 -10.12 -11.60 -44.79
N LEU A 89 -10.82 -12.06 -43.75
CA LEU A 89 -11.89 -13.08 -43.88
C LEU A 89 -13.16 -12.54 -44.54
N SER A 90 -13.35 -11.24 -44.61
CA SER A 90 -14.53 -10.61 -45.27
C SER A 90 -14.62 -10.88 -46.77
N ASN A 91 -13.54 -11.33 -47.39
CA ASN A 91 -13.49 -11.67 -48.81
C ASN A 91 -13.97 -13.10 -49.12
N ILE A 92 -14.28 -13.93 -48.08
CA ILE A 92 -14.73 -15.29 -48.27
C ILE A 92 -16.23 -15.28 -48.68
N PRO A 93 -16.62 -15.97 -49.75
CA PRO A 93 -18.03 -16.05 -50.16
C PRO A 93 -18.91 -16.63 -49.03
N TYR A 94 -20.15 -16.14 -48.93
CA TYR A 94 -21.19 -16.53 -47.95
C TYR A 94 -20.93 -16.14 -46.49
N VAL A 95 -19.71 -16.23 -45.98
CA VAL A 95 -19.41 -15.88 -44.58
C VAL A 95 -18.80 -14.46 -44.45
N GLY A 96 -18.34 -13.89 -45.54
CA GLY A 96 -17.66 -12.59 -45.57
C GLY A 96 -18.51 -11.43 -45.05
N ILE A 97 -19.85 -11.49 -45.18
CA ILE A 97 -20.73 -10.44 -44.66
C ILE A 97 -20.66 -10.35 -43.13
N VAL A 98 -20.60 -11.49 -42.45
CA VAL A 98 -20.44 -11.53 -40.97
C VAL A 98 -19.08 -10.98 -40.57
N PHE A 99 -17.99 -11.41 -41.22
CA PHE A 99 -16.67 -10.92 -40.96
C PHE A 99 -16.49 -9.43 -41.28
N LYS A 100 -17.18 -8.92 -42.29
CA LYS A 100 -17.20 -7.50 -42.61
C LYS A 100 -17.85 -6.67 -41.49
N ALA A 101 -18.98 -7.16 -40.94
CA ALA A 101 -19.62 -6.52 -39.77
C ALA A 101 -18.71 -6.52 -38.54
N LEU A 102 -18.05 -7.64 -38.27
CA LEU A 102 -17.07 -7.74 -37.19
C LEU A 102 -15.85 -6.79 -37.39
N ALA A 103 -15.34 -6.70 -38.62
CA ALA A 103 -14.26 -5.77 -38.95
C ALA A 103 -14.65 -4.32 -38.67
N ILE A 104 -15.84 -3.90 -39.09
CA ILE A 104 -16.34 -2.54 -38.83
C ILE A 104 -16.47 -2.30 -37.31
N THR A 105 -16.93 -3.28 -36.57
CA THR A 105 -17.03 -3.19 -35.08
C THR A 105 -15.67 -3.03 -34.44
N PHE A 106 -14.70 -3.88 -34.78
CA PHE A 106 -13.32 -3.76 -34.24
C PHE A 106 -12.65 -2.48 -34.67
N GLN A 107 -12.85 -2.02 -35.91
CA GLN A 107 -12.33 -0.73 -36.36
C GLN A 107 -12.90 0.43 -35.53
N THR A 108 -14.18 0.39 -35.22
CA THR A 108 -14.84 1.43 -34.42
C THR A 108 -14.30 1.43 -32.99
N ILE A 109 -14.14 0.25 -32.38
CA ILE A 109 -13.54 0.10 -31.06
C ILE A 109 -12.10 0.62 -31.06
N ASN A 110 -11.30 0.23 -32.06
CA ASN A 110 -9.90 0.66 -32.15
C ASN A 110 -9.76 2.18 -32.31
N LYS A 111 -10.66 2.84 -33.06
CA LYS A 111 -10.67 4.31 -33.16
C LYS A 111 -10.87 5.02 -31.82
N ILE A 112 -11.53 4.39 -30.86
CA ILE A 112 -11.73 4.91 -29.49
C ILE A 112 -10.56 4.52 -28.60
N VAL A 113 -10.13 3.28 -28.67
CA VAL A 113 -9.09 2.72 -27.79
C VAL A 113 -7.71 3.28 -28.08
N ARG A 114 -7.38 3.47 -29.34
CA ARG A 114 -6.05 3.96 -29.75
C ARG A 114 -5.67 5.33 -29.16
N PRO A 115 -6.52 6.38 -29.25
CA PRO A 115 -6.19 7.64 -28.59
C PRO A 115 -6.18 7.50 -27.06
N LEU A 116 -7.02 6.65 -26.48
CA LEU A 116 -7.02 6.37 -25.03
C LEU A 116 -5.70 5.72 -24.60
N ALA A 117 -5.27 4.67 -25.26
CA ALA A 117 -3.99 3.99 -24.98
C ALA A 117 -2.82 4.97 -25.07
N LYS A 118 -2.78 5.79 -26.12
CA LYS A 118 -1.73 6.82 -26.26
C LYS A 118 -1.77 7.87 -25.14
N THR A 119 -2.97 8.27 -24.70
CA THR A 119 -3.09 9.24 -23.59
C THR A 119 -2.63 8.61 -22.28
N VAL A 120 -3.01 7.36 -22.00
CA VAL A 120 -2.58 6.62 -20.81
C VAL A 120 -1.07 6.46 -20.80
N ASP A 121 -0.47 5.98 -21.88
CA ASP A 121 0.98 5.80 -22.05
C ASP A 121 1.77 7.10 -21.80
N GLN A 122 1.25 8.24 -22.23
CA GLN A 122 1.88 9.55 -22.00
C GLN A 122 1.63 10.13 -20.60
N THR A 123 0.48 9.83 -19.99
CA THR A 123 0.06 10.47 -18.74
C THR A 123 0.54 9.68 -17.52
N VAL A 124 0.50 8.34 -17.57
CA VAL A 124 0.88 7.47 -16.44
C VAL A 124 2.29 7.76 -15.93
N PRO A 125 3.33 7.87 -16.77
CA PRO A 125 4.67 8.22 -16.31
C PRO A 125 4.74 9.55 -15.56
N VAL A 126 4.06 10.57 -16.09
CA VAL A 126 4.04 11.92 -15.49
C VAL A 126 3.34 11.88 -14.14
N VAL A 127 2.22 11.19 -14.05
CA VAL A 127 1.47 11.04 -12.77
C VAL A 127 2.30 10.28 -11.73
N ILE A 128 2.96 9.19 -12.11
CA ILE A 128 3.81 8.41 -11.21
C ILE A 128 4.96 9.29 -10.69
N THR A 129 5.69 9.97 -11.57
CA THR A 129 6.81 10.83 -11.20
C THR A 129 6.39 11.97 -10.28
N ALA A 130 5.28 12.64 -10.59
CA ALA A 130 4.74 13.71 -9.76
C ALA A 130 4.30 13.20 -8.38
N TRP A 131 3.68 12.03 -8.34
CA TRP A 131 3.22 11.40 -7.10
C TRP A 131 4.37 10.96 -6.21
N GLU A 132 5.40 10.34 -6.78
CA GLU A 132 6.60 9.95 -6.04
C GLU A 132 7.34 11.16 -5.47
N ALA A 133 7.45 12.24 -6.23
CA ALA A 133 8.09 13.48 -5.75
C ALA A 133 7.30 14.10 -4.59
N LEU A 134 5.98 14.17 -4.69
CA LEU A 134 5.11 14.63 -3.61
C LEU A 134 5.25 13.75 -2.37
N TYR A 135 5.26 12.45 -2.58
CA TYR A 135 5.35 11.48 -1.50
C TYR A 135 6.72 11.52 -0.80
N ALA A 136 7.81 11.58 -1.56
CA ALA A 136 9.17 11.72 -1.02
C ALA A 136 9.31 13.02 -0.21
N GLY A 137 8.74 14.13 -0.69
CA GLY A 137 8.68 15.39 0.03
C GLY A 137 7.91 15.28 1.35
N TRP A 138 6.73 14.68 1.31
CA TRP A 138 5.92 14.44 2.50
C TRP A 138 6.60 13.52 3.51
N TYR A 139 7.16 12.41 3.06
CA TYR A 139 7.87 11.45 3.89
C TYR A 139 9.09 12.09 4.58
N ASN A 140 9.92 12.80 3.84
CA ASN A 140 11.09 13.47 4.39
C ASN A 140 10.72 14.57 5.38
N LEU A 141 9.61 15.28 5.16
CA LEU A 141 9.16 16.37 6.02
C LEU A 141 8.50 15.87 7.31
N THR A 142 7.75 14.75 7.25
CA THR A 142 6.91 14.29 8.36
C THR A 142 7.48 13.12 9.14
N ILE A 143 8.34 12.30 8.53
CA ILE A 143 8.77 11.00 9.09
C ILE A 143 10.29 10.88 9.16
N ALA A 144 11.06 11.86 8.69
CA ALA A 144 12.51 11.79 8.79
C ALA A 144 12.93 11.34 10.22
N PRO A 145 13.61 10.20 10.37
CA PRO A 145 13.83 9.56 11.67
C PRO A 145 14.60 10.45 12.68
N ALA A 146 15.24 11.51 12.18
CA ALA A 146 15.98 12.47 13.01
C ALA A 146 15.06 13.47 13.74
N PHE A 147 13.82 13.68 13.27
CA PHE A 147 12.95 14.73 13.79
C PHE A 147 11.87 14.24 14.75
N ILE A 148 11.23 13.12 14.47
CA ILE A 148 10.01 12.74 15.19
C ILE A 148 10.28 12.18 16.59
N PRO A 149 11.16 11.19 16.82
CA PRO A 149 11.29 10.61 18.16
C PRO A 149 11.76 11.59 19.24
N PRO A 150 12.84 12.36 19.08
CA PRO A 150 13.28 13.28 20.12
C PRO A 150 12.32 14.47 20.31
N VAL A 151 11.74 15.00 19.23
CA VAL A 151 10.77 16.11 19.31
C VAL A 151 9.50 15.66 19.99
N MET A 152 9.01 14.46 19.71
CA MET A 152 7.82 13.92 20.34
C MET A 152 8.03 13.56 21.80
N ALA A 153 9.18 13.02 22.16
CA ALA A 153 9.55 12.76 23.56
C ALA A 153 9.62 14.08 24.36
N LEU A 154 10.20 15.12 23.79
CA LEU A 154 10.20 16.48 24.39
C LEU A 154 8.79 17.03 24.52
N ALA A 155 7.96 16.92 23.51
CA ALA A 155 6.57 17.39 23.54
C ALA A 155 5.73 16.63 24.57
N ALA A 156 5.88 15.32 24.68
CA ALA A 156 5.21 14.49 25.66
C ALA A 156 5.61 14.90 27.11
N ASN A 157 6.92 15.07 27.35
CA ASN A 157 7.43 15.49 28.66
C ASN A 157 6.98 16.91 29.01
N ASN A 158 7.03 17.84 28.08
CA ASN A 158 6.55 19.22 28.31
C ASN A 158 5.06 19.26 28.60
N THR A 159 4.25 18.45 27.90
CA THR A 159 2.80 18.32 28.17
C THR A 159 2.55 17.73 29.55
N ALA A 160 3.25 16.66 29.91
CA ALA A 160 3.13 16.03 31.23
C ALA A 160 3.51 17.02 32.36
N ASN A 161 4.60 17.76 32.20
CA ASN A 161 5.04 18.76 33.19
C ASN A 161 4.05 19.94 33.26
N GLY A 162 3.49 20.39 32.14
CA GLY A 162 2.47 21.43 32.11
C GLY A 162 1.18 21.03 32.85
N VAL A 163 0.71 19.81 32.63
CA VAL A 163 -0.47 19.26 33.33
C VAL A 163 -0.20 19.08 34.83
N LEU A 164 1.00 18.60 35.19
CA LEU A 164 1.39 18.46 36.59
C LEU A 164 1.42 19.84 37.28
N ALA A 165 2.04 20.83 36.66
CA ALA A 165 2.12 22.19 37.20
C ALA A 165 0.73 22.82 37.40
N GLN A 166 -0.18 22.68 36.43
CA GLN A 166 -1.55 23.16 36.55
C GLN A 166 -2.32 22.49 37.68
N ASN A 167 -2.26 21.17 37.78
CA ASN A 167 -2.98 20.43 38.82
C ASN A 167 -2.47 20.73 40.23
N VAL A 168 -1.17 20.93 40.38
CA VAL A 168 -0.58 21.29 41.67
C VAL A 168 -0.84 22.76 42.02
N ALA A 169 -0.79 23.67 41.06
CA ALA A 169 -1.10 25.08 41.29
C ALA A 169 -2.56 25.30 41.69
N THR A 170 -3.51 24.62 41.06
CA THR A 170 -4.95 24.69 41.42
C THR A 170 -5.22 24.17 42.84
N GLN A 171 -4.32 23.38 43.40
CA GLN A 171 -4.42 22.81 44.77
C GLN A 171 -3.63 23.64 45.80
N GLY A 172 -3.09 24.82 45.43
CA GLY A 172 -2.30 25.67 46.31
C GLY A 172 -0.87 25.19 46.57
N GLY A 173 -0.41 24.20 45.78
CA GLY A 173 0.94 23.66 45.88
C GLY A 173 1.94 24.44 45.02
N ARG A 174 3.22 24.34 45.39
CA ARG A 174 4.36 24.90 44.66
C ARG A 174 5.09 23.78 43.93
N THR A 175 5.23 23.90 42.61
CA THR A 175 6.05 22.95 41.82
C THR A 175 7.35 23.61 41.41
N ASP A 176 8.44 22.97 41.77
CA ASP A 176 9.75 23.27 41.22
C ASP A 176 9.96 22.35 40.01
N THR A 177 9.50 22.85 38.82
CA THR A 177 9.42 22.01 37.62
C THR A 177 10.73 21.95 36.85
N ALA A 178 11.63 22.91 37.00
CA ALA A 178 12.85 23.01 36.21
C ALA A 178 13.83 21.79 36.36
N PRO A 179 14.18 21.33 37.58
CA PRO A 179 15.02 20.16 37.74
C PRO A 179 14.35 18.87 37.25
N ARG A 180 13.02 18.79 37.40
CA ARG A 180 12.23 17.62 36.97
C ARG A 180 12.10 17.55 35.46
N MET A 181 11.99 18.69 34.77
CA MET A 181 11.99 18.75 33.30
C MET A 181 13.33 18.21 32.75
N LEU A 182 14.45 18.58 33.34
CA LEU A 182 15.75 18.10 32.90
C LEU A 182 15.91 16.59 33.09
N HIS A 183 15.49 16.08 34.23
CA HIS A 183 15.52 14.64 34.53
C HIS A 183 14.53 13.87 33.64
N GLY A 184 13.30 14.38 33.49
CA GLY A 184 12.30 13.79 32.61
C GLY A 184 12.76 13.73 31.15
N ASN A 185 13.36 14.79 30.64
CA ASN A 185 13.93 14.80 29.29
C ASN A 185 15.06 13.78 29.13
N ALA A 186 15.94 13.64 30.13
CA ALA A 186 17.01 12.63 30.11
C ALA A 186 16.43 11.20 30.12
N MET A 187 15.41 10.94 30.92
CA MET A 187 14.72 9.65 30.94
C MET A 187 13.99 9.35 29.64
N MET A 188 13.34 10.35 29.03
CA MET A 188 12.67 10.19 27.73
C MET A 188 13.67 9.87 26.60
N VAL A 189 14.82 10.56 26.58
CA VAL A 189 15.90 10.24 25.61
C VAL A 189 16.40 8.81 25.83
N ARG A 190 16.60 8.40 27.06
CA ARG A 190 17.01 7.04 27.39
C ARG A 190 15.98 6.02 26.92
N ASN A 191 14.70 6.22 27.25
CA ASN A 191 13.62 5.35 26.81
C ASN A 191 13.52 5.27 25.29
N GLN A 192 13.78 6.38 24.59
CA GLN A 192 13.83 6.41 23.13
C GLN A 192 14.98 5.57 22.56
N LEU A 193 16.14 5.58 23.20
CA LEU A 193 17.25 4.70 22.83
C LEU A 193 16.92 3.23 23.08
N GLU A 194 16.32 2.91 24.22
CA GLU A 194 15.84 1.56 24.53
C GLU A 194 14.75 1.11 23.55
N TRP A 195 13.80 1.97 23.20
CA TRP A 195 12.79 1.72 22.17
C TRP A 195 13.42 1.46 20.79
N SER A 196 14.43 2.25 20.41
CA SER A 196 15.14 2.06 19.15
C SER A 196 15.85 0.70 19.09
N GLN A 197 16.33 0.19 20.22
CA GLN A 197 16.90 -1.15 20.31
C GLN A 197 15.84 -2.25 20.25
N LEU A 198 14.68 -2.04 20.88
CA LEU A 198 13.54 -2.95 20.80
C LEU A 198 13.04 -3.09 19.35
N VAL A 199 12.88 -1.97 18.65
CA VAL A 199 12.48 -1.96 17.23
C VAL A 199 13.52 -2.67 16.35
N LYS A 200 14.82 -2.57 16.68
CA LYS A 200 15.87 -3.33 16.00
C LYS A 200 15.73 -4.85 16.19
N HIS A 201 15.23 -5.30 17.32
CA HIS A 201 15.02 -6.73 17.60
C HIS A 201 13.91 -7.36 16.75
N TYR A 202 12.93 -6.55 16.31
CA TYR A 202 11.82 -7.00 15.44
C TYR A 202 12.08 -6.79 13.96
N LYS A 203 13.23 -6.24 13.58
CA LYS A 203 13.65 -6.24 12.17
C LYS A 203 14.13 -7.63 11.78
N ALA A 204 13.78 -8.08 10.57
CA ALA A 204 14.33 -9.30 10.01
C ALA A 204 15.85 -9.31 10.18
N SER A 205 16.40 -10.47 10.52
CA SER A 205 17.83 -10.62 10.79
C SER A 205 18.65 -10.20 9.57
N GLY A 206 19.35 -9.09 9.68
CA GLY A 206 20.18 -8.57 8.61
C GLY A 206 20.70 -7.16 8.91
N THR A 207 21.54 -6.65 8.07
CA THR A 207 22.06 -5.28 8.18
C THR A 207 20.93 -4.30 7.88
N HIS A 208 20.59 -3.46 8.85
CA HIS A 208 19.43 -2.57 8.82
C HIS A 208 19.30 -1.76 7.54
N GLY A 209 18.11 -1.83 6.93
CA GLY A 209 17.70 -0.98 5.81
C GLY A 209 18.31 -1.31 4.46
N THR A 210 19.18 -2.31 4.38
CA THR A 210 19.85 -2.75 3.13
C THR A 210 19.81 -4.25 2.92
N SER A 211 19.21 -5.03 3.86
CA SER A 211 19.16 -6.47 3.70
C SER A 211 18.09 -6.87 2.69
N SER A 212 18.39 -7.89 1.90
CA SER A 212 17.45 -8.52 0.97
C SER A 212 16.17 -9.01 1.66
N ASP A 213 16.28 -9.36 2.94
CA ASP A 213 15.17 -9.89 3.73
C ASP A 213 14.14 -8.82 4.12
N ASP A 214 14.59 -7.61 4.50
CA ASP A 214 13.69 -6.48 4.79
C ASP A 214 12.94 -6.06 3.53
N ARG A 215 13.62 -6.02 2.39
CA ARG A 215 13.01 -5.72 1.09
C ARG A 215 12.02 -6.80 0.66
N LYS A 216 12.37 -8.06 0.88
CA LYS A 216 11.49 -9.20 0.58
C LYS A 216 10.20 -9.12 1.39
N TYR A 217 10.28 -8.86 2.68
CA TYR A 217 9.10 -8.73 3.54
C TYR A 217 8.21 -7.55 3.11
N ALA A 218 8.80 -6.39 2.80
CA ALA A 218 8.06 -5.25 2.26
C ALA A 218 7.38 -5.59 0.91
N ALA A 219 8.09 -6.29 0.02
CA ALA A 219 7.54 -6.74 -1.26
C ALA A 219 6.37 -7.71 -1.08
N GLU A 220 6.44 -8.65 -0.15
CA GLU A 220 5.34 -9.58 0.16
C GLU A 220 4.09 -8.83 0.63
N ILE A 221 4.24 -7.82 1.48
CA ILE A 221 3.12 -6.96 1.93
C ILE A 221 2.52 -6.20 0.73
N LEU A 222 3.35 -5.60 -0.11
CA LEU A 222 2.90 -4.87 -1.30
C LEU A 222 2.17 -5.79 -2.28
N LEU A 223 2.72 -6.96 -2.56
CA LEU A 223 2.11 -7.94 -3.45
C LEU A 223 0.77 -8.46 -2.90
N ALA A 224 0.67 -8.67 -1.58
CA ALA A 224 -0.55 -9.10 -0.92
C ALA A 224 -1.62 -7.99 -0.83
N SER A 225 -1.22 -6.72 -0.93
CA SER A 225 -2.11 -5.56 -0.84
C SER A 225 -2.72 -5.15 -2.20
N ARG A 226 -2.31 -5.81 -3.30
CA ARG A 226 -2.84 -5.52 -4.64
C ARG A 226 -4.30 -5.92 -4.76
N ASP A 227 -5.03 -5.19 -5.59
CA ASP A 227 -6.38 -5.56 -6.01
C ASP A 227 -6.38 -6.64 -7.11
N THR A 228 -7.56 -7.13 -7.44
CA THR A 228 -7.73 -8.18 -8.47
C THR A 228 -7.23 -7.73 -9.83
N PHE A 229 -7.43 -6.45 -10.19
CA PHE A 229 -7.00 -5.89 -11.46
C PHE A 229 -5.48 -5.83 -11.59
N SER A 230 -4.77 -5.43 -10.53
CA SER A 230 -3.31 -5.40 -10.53
C SER A 230 -2.65 -6.76 -10.26
N THR A 231 -3.41 -7.78 -9.82
CA THR A 231 -2.86 -9.13 -9.59
C THR A 231 -2.84 -9.96 -10.86
N ASN A 232 -3.98 -10.09 -11.52
CA ASN A 232 -4.10 -10.91 -12.72
C ASN A 232 -5.33 -10.51 -13.54
N ARG A 233 -5.13 -10.21 -14.81
CA ARG A 233 -6.16 -9.80 -15.77
C ARG A 233 -6.40 -10.92 -16.79
N THR A 234 -6.89 -12.07 -16.34
CA THR A 234 -6.99 -13.28 -17.17
C THR A 234 -8.30 -13.47 -17.91
N GLY A 235 -9.34 -12.73 -17.60
CA GLY A 235 -10.61 -13.02 -18.25
C GLY A 235 -11.75 -12.06 -17.95
N SER A 236 -12.87 -12.33 -18.58
CA SER A 236 -14.15 -11.66 -18.44
C SER A 236 -15.24 -12.71 -18.17
N ASP A 237 -16.32 -12.32 -17.54
CA ASP A 237 -17.43 -13.21 -17.20
C ASP A 237 -18.32 -13.57 -18.40
N THR A 238 -18.09 -12.96 -19.57
CA THR A 238 -18.89 -13.17 -20.77
C THR A 238 -18.18 -14.09 -21.74
N PHE A 239 -18.82 -15.18 -22.16
CA PHE A 239 -18.25 -16.17 -23.10
C PHE A 239 -17.66 -15.52 -24.37
N PHE A 240 -18.37 -14.58 -24.98
CA PHE A 240 -17.91 -13.88 -26.18
C PHE A 240 -16.65 -13.06 -25.93
N LEU A 241 -16.60 -12.30 -24.84
CA LEU A 241 -15.41 -11.51 -24.47
C LEU A 241 -14.25 -12.40 -24.07
N ASN A 242 -14.50 -13.54 -23.42
CA ASN A 242 -13.48 -14.51 -23.10
C ASN A 242 -12.87 -15.16 -24.33
N THR A 243 -13.66 -15.39 -25.38
CA THR A 243 -13.14 -15.95 -26.63
C THR A 243 -12.18 -15.02 -27.35
N LEU A 244 -12.41 -13.71 -27.24
CA LEU A 244 -11.58 -12.69 -27.92
C LEU A 244 -10.47 -12.14 -27.03
N PHE A 245 -10.77 -11.87 -25.75
CA PHE A 245 -9.90 -11.11 -24.85
C PHE A 245 -9.61 -11.81 -23.52
N GLY A 246 -10.00 -13.07 -23.38
CA GLY A 246 -9.85 -13.82 -22.15
C GLY A 246 -9.36 -15.24 -22.36
N ASN A 247 -9.82 -16.14 -21.52
CA ASN A 247 -9.52 -17.58 -21.58
C ASN A 247 -10.76 -18.33 -22.04
N SER A 248 -10.67 -19.01 -23.16
CA SER A 248 -11.73 -19.91 -23.66
C SER A 248 -11.14 -21.13 -24.33
N GLU A 249 -11.87 -22.23 -24.25
CA GLU A 249 -11.52 -23.46 -24.94
C GLU A 249 -12.77 -24.05 -25.60
N PHE A 250 -12.60 -24.50 -26.83
CA PHE A 250 -13.57 -25.27 -27.56
C PHE A 250 -12.89 -26.48 -28.17
N CYS A 251 -13.46 -27.64 -27.97
CA CYS A 251 -12.89 -28.88 -28.50
C CYS A 251 -13.97 -29.76 -29.14
N ILE A 252 -13.69 -30.21 -30.37
CA ILE A 252 -14.37 -31.35 -30.98
C ILE A 252 -13.35 -32.48 -30.96
N PRO A 253 -13.58 -33.57 -30.17
CA PRO A 253 -12.62 -34.67 -30.06
C PRO A 253 -12.26 -35.22 -31.43
N PHE A 254 -10.96 -35.51 -31.64
CA PHE A 254 -10.39 -36.06 -32.88
C PHE A 254 -10.46 -35.17 -34.13
N VAL A 255 -10.98 -33.95 -34.02
CA VAL A 255 -11.11 -33.01 -35.14
C VAL A 255 -10.33 -31.74 -34.92
N ILE A 256 -10.69 -30.94 -33.92
CA ILE A 256 -10.13 -29.62 -33.70
C ILE A 256 -10.25 -29.21 -32.24
N LYS A 257 -9.18 -28.61 -31.72
CA LYS A 257 -9.22 -27.85 -30.48
C LYS A 257 -8.83 -26.39 -30.79
N MET A 258 -9.64 -25.44 -30.34
CA MET A 258 -9.39 -24.00 -30.43
C MET A 258 -9.53 -23.39 -29.05
N GLY A 259 -8.78 -22.35 -28.80
CA GLY A 259 -8.90 -21.61 -27.54
C GLY A 259 -8.13 -20.31 -27.58
N SER A 260 -8.45 -19.44 -26.65
CA SER A 260 -7.68 -18.25 -26.37
C SER A 260 -7.08 -18.34 -24.96
N GLU A 261 -5.88 -17.86 -24.78
CA GLU A 261 -5.22 -17.74 -23.48
C GLU A 261 -4.79 -16.31 -23.25
N LYS A 262 -5.32 -15.71 -22.20
CA LYS A 262 -5.00 -14.38 -21.75
C LYS A 262 -4.18 -14.46 -20.47
N GLN A 263 -3.08 -13.74 -20.44
CA GLN A 263 -2.27 -13.55 -19.25
C GLN A 263 -2.08 -12.05 -19.02
N GLY A 264 -2.15 -11.61 -17.78
CA GLY A 264 -2.02 -10.21 -17.42
C GLY A 264 -1.51 -10.03 -15.99
N PRO A 265 -0.32 -10.57 -15.64
CA PRO A 265 0.26 -10.34 -14.32
C PRO A 265 0.87 -8.94 -14.21
N THR A 266 0.87 -8.42 -13.00
CA THR A 266 1.68 -7.26 -12.61
C THR A 266 2.52 -7.66 -11.41
N ASP A 267 3.82 -7.60 -11.53
CA ASP A 267 4.77 -8.06 -10.53
C ASP A 267 5.74 -6.96 -10.11
N LEU A 268 6.24 -7.08 -8.88
CA LEU A 268 7.33 -6.26 -8.38
C LEU A 268 8.66 -6.97 -8.64
N LYS A 269 9.44 -6.46 -9.59
CA LYS A 269 10.74 -7.00 -9.95
C LYS A 269 11.86 -6.32 -9.17
N ASN A 270 12.82 -7.10 -8.67
CA ASN A 270 14.00 -6.64 -7.93
C ASN A 270 13.65 -5.75 -6.72
N PHE A 271 12.42 -5.83 -6.19
CA PHE A 271 11.89 -5.05 -5.06
C PHE A 271 11.78 -3.53 -5.26
N ASP A 272 11.95 -3.03 -6.48
CA ASP A 272 11.97 -1.59 -6.78
C ASP A 272 11.33 -1.20 -8.12
N ARG A 273 10.90 -2.16 -8.93
CA ARG A 273 10.28 -1.88 -10.23
C ARG A 273 8.99 -2.66 -10.41
N TRP A 274 7.91 -1.96 -10.63
CA TRP A 274 6.66 -2.56 -11.07
C TRP A 274 6.71 -2.88 -12.55
N GLU A 275 6.28 -4.06 -12.94
CA GLU A 275 6.21 -4.52 -14.31
C GLU A 275 4.87 -5.21 -14.55
N ALA A 276 4.11 -4.71 -15.51
CA ALA A 276 2.88 -5.32 -16.00
C ALA A 276 3.07 -5.81 -17.43
N GLN A 277 2.55 -6.97 -17.71
CA GLN A 277 2.55 -7.55 -19.05
C GLN A 277 1.21 -8.20 -19.32
N ASP A 278 0.56 -7.76 -20.38
CA ASP A 278 -0.69 -8.34 -20.86
C ASP A 278 -0.48 -8.98 -22.22
N THR A 279 -0.94 -10.21 -22.36
CA THR A 279 -0.85 -10.95 -23.63
C THR A 279 -2.12 -11.75 -23.86
N VAL A 280 -2.55 -11.85 -25.10
CA VAL A 280 -3.55 -12.83 -25.53
C VAL A 280 -3.02 -13.57 -26.76
N GLU A 281 -3.17 -14.87 -26.74
CA GLU A 281 -2.84 -15.72 -27.88
C GLU A 281 -3.99 -16.64 -28.21
N TRP A 282 -4.17 -16.89 -29.51
CA TRP A 282 -5.06 -17.93 -29.96
C TRP A 282 -4.28 -19.20 -30.20
N LYS A 283 -4.87 -20.30 -29.71
CA LYS A 283 -4.31 -21.64 -29.85
C LYS A 283 -5.21 -22.47 -30.74
N LEU A 284 -4.61 -23.14 -31.72
CA LEU A 284 -5.30 -24.04 -32.63
C LEU A 284 -4.53 -25.36 -32.70
N LYS A 285 -5.28 -26.45 -32.58
CA LYS A 285 -4.75 -27.79 -32.80
C LYS A 285 -5.74 -28.57 -33.67
N VAL A 286 -5.30 -29.09 -34.78
CA VAL A 286 -6.07 -29.89 -35.71
C VAL A 286 -5.51 -31.32 -35.76
N GLY A 287 -6.38 -32.32 -35.75
CA GLY A 287 -5.98 -33.73 -35.93
C GLY A 287 -6.58 -34.71 -34.92
N PRO A 288 -6.26 -35.98 -35.05
CA PRO A 288 -6.88 -37.08 -34.29
C PRO A 288 -6.37 -37.17 -32.86
N THR A 289 -6.05 -36.06 -32.24
CA THR A 289 -5.58 -35.99 -30.86
C THR A 289 -6.72 -35.55 -29.95
N GLY A 290 -6.77 -36.07 -28.72
CA GLY A 290 -7.77 -35.65 -27.73
C GLY A 290 -7.70 -34.17 -27.38
N CYS A 291 -8.61 -33.71 -26.53
CA CYS A 291 -8.75 -32.30 -26.14
C CYS A 291 -7.64 -31.76 -25.23
N SER A 292 -6.40 -32.24 -25.38
CA SER A 292 -5.23 -31.71 -24.64
C SER A 292 -4.33 -30.87 -25.53
N TRP A 293 -3.81 -29.77 -24.99
CA TRP A 293 -2.76 -28.99 -25.64
C TRP A 293 -1.43 -29.79 -25.60
N GLY A 294 -0.67 -29.75 -26.67
CA GLY A 294 0.59 -30.49 -26.77
C GLY A 294 1.26 -30.31 -28.14
N LYS A 295 2.07 -31.27 -28.56
CA LYS A 295 2.74 -31.17 -29.88
C LYS A 295 1.72 -30.94 -30.99
N GLY A 296 2.05 -30.04 -31.91
CA GLY A 296 1.16 -29.65 -33.04
C GLY A 296 0.14 -28.55 -32.71
N THR A 297 0.20 -27.92 -31.54
CA THR A 297 -0.56 -26.71 -31.26
C THR A 297 0.10 -25.52 -31.94
N ALA A 298 -0.64 -24.82 -32.80
CA ALA A 298 -0.25 -23.50 -33.30
C ALA A 298 -0.75 -22.43 -32.35
N ALA A 299 0.10 -21.50 -31.96
CA ALA A 299 -0.25 -20.33 -31.17
C ALA A 299 0.03 -19.06 -31.98
N VAL A 300 -0.94 -18.17 -32.02
CA VAL A 300 -0.85 -16.88 -32.73
C VAL A 300 -1.10 -15.78 -31.73
N PRO A 301 -0.11 -14.89 -31.46
CA PRO A 301 -0.30 -13.76 -30.58
C PRO A 301 -1.26 -12.74 -31.22
N GLN A 302 -2.32 -12.41 -30.49
CA GLN A 302 -3.34 -11.47 -30.96
C GLN A 302 -3.19 -10.08 -30.36
N GLY A 303 -2.67 -9.97 -29.15
CA GLY A 303 -2.44 -8.70 -28.51
C GLY A 303 -1.40 -8.79 -27.40
N TRP A 304 -0.67 -7.72 -27.22
CA TRP A 304 0.31 -7.60 -26.14
C TRP A 304 0.47 -6.15 -25.69
N GLY A 305 0.69 -5.97 -24.41
CA GLY A 305 1.04 -4.72 -23.78
C GLY A 305 2.08 -4.95 -22.69
N ARG A 306 2.92 -4.01 -22.46
CA ARG A 306 3.89 -4.01 -21.38
C ARG A 306 4.07 -2.59 -20.87
N ALA A 307 4.12 -2.44 -19.56
CA ALA A 307 4.43 -1.18 -18.91
C ALA A 307 5.32 -1.45 -17.69
N THR A 308 6.20 -0.51 -17.41
CA THR A 308 7.11 -0.58 -16.27
C THR A 308 7.19 0.76 -15.58
N ALA A 309 7.34 0.74 -14.26
CA ALA A 309 7.67 1.91 -13.46
C ALA A 309 8.69 1.51 -12.40
N ASP A 310 9.78 2.23 -12.31
CA ASP A 310 10.73 2.10 -11.22
C ASP A 310 10.52 3.20 -10.17
N ARG A 311 11.14 3.04 -9.00
CA ARG A 311 11.08 4.03 -7.92
C ARG A 311 11.67 5.41 -8.27
N ASN A 312 12.38 5.51 -9.37
CA ASN A 312 12.97 6.76 -9.83
C ASN A 312 12.10 7.44 -10.90
N GLY A 313 10.89 6.92 -11.14
CA GLY A 313 9.96 7.45 -12.15
C GLY A 313 10.37 7.15 -13.57
N ASN A 314 11.35 6.25 -13.82
CA ASN A 314 11.68 5.83 -15.16
C ASN A 314 10.64 4.81 -15.64
N THR A 315 9.86 5.20 -16.61
CA THR A 315 8.93 4.33 -17.33
C THR A 315 9.55 3.94 -18.66
N ALA A 316 9.50 2.68 -19.01
CA ALA A 316 9.99 2.15 -20.29
C ALA A 316 8.87 1.45 -21.06
#